data_aa8c9def55b9070060968e81ca092305
#
_entry.id   aa8c9def55b9070060968e81ca092305
#
_cell.length_a   1.000
_cell.length_b   1.000
_cell.length_c   1.000
_cell.angle_alpha   90.00
_cell.angle_beta   90.00
_cell.angle_gamma   90.00
#
_symmetry.space_group_name_H-M   'P 1'
#
loop_
_entity.id
_entity.type
_entity.pdbx_description
1 polymer ?
#
loop_
_entity_poly.entity_id
_entity_poly.type
_entity_poly.pdbx_seq_one_letter_code
_entity_poly.pdbx_strand_id
1 'polypeptide(L)'
;MRAIATLMLAFILCTAARAQTSPAPAPAPAATQPKPVPAWLDRRVRAEAAAFKGNVYLYAKNLDTGAVYDFGGDEPVRTASTIKVAVMVEAFARVAEGKARWSDELVLSKAARYAGSGVLQDMTDGLRLTLRDAVTLMMTVSDNTATNMVLDHLSTDAVNARMESLGFKQTRIMRRVGGGGVSREGQVEANKRFGLGRTTPRELATLVEKLERGEVVSPEVSKEMIDLLKREQTTDGVWRNLWRVPKATKSGALDALRSNVGVIYHTRGRIVLAVTCDDMPEPDWTPDNPALLLMSRLSELIIDGLGK
;
A
#
# COMPACT_ATOMS: atom_id res chain seq x y z
N MET A 1 29.66 -79.90 -46.65
CA MET A 1 29.45 -78.98 -45.48
C MET A 1 28.55 -77.86 -45.93
N ARG A 2 27.29 -77.88 -45.49
CA ARG A 2 26.25 -76.93 -45.94
C ARG A 2 26.11 -75.88 -44.90
N ALA A 3 26.29 -74.60 -45.25
CA ALA A 3 26.02 -73.42 -44.40
C ALA A 3 24.55 -73.02 -44.54
N ILE A 4 23.84 -72.95 -43.39
CA ILE A 4 22.46 -72.49 -43.33
C ILE A 4 22.50 -70.99 -42.99
N ALA A 5 21.98 -70.15 -43.85
CA ALA A 5 21.81 -68.71 -43.63
C ALA A 5 20.42 -68.46 -42.97
N THR A 6 20.43 -67.92 -41.80
CA THR A 6 19.22 -67.53 -41.08
C THR A 6 18.87 -66.07 -41.38
N LEU A 7 17.72 -65.85 -41.98
CA LEU A 7 17.19 -64.52 -42.33
C LEU A 7 16.39 -63.98 -41.12
N MET A 8 16.89 -62.91 -40.50
CA MET A 8 16.14 -62.18 -39.45
C MET A 8 15.29 -61.11 -40.08
N LEU A 9 13.99 -61.26 -39.94
CA LEU A 9 12.97 -60.28 -40.37
C LEU A 9 12.73 -59.28 -39.26
N ALA A 10 13.18 -58.05 -39.38
CA ALA A 10 12.92 -56.97 -38.46
C ALA A 10 11.57 -56.32 -38.71
N PHE A 11 10.63 -56.48 -37.78
CA PHE A 11 9.33 -55.79 -37.75
C PHE A 11 9.57 -54.38 -37.18
N ILE A 12 9.42 -53.36 -37.99
CA ILE A 12 9.35 -51.95 -37.55
C ILE A 12 7.91 -51.62 -37.14
N LEU A 13 7.64 -51.56 -35.85
CA LEU A 13 6.39 -51.00 -35.33
C LEU A 13 6.42 -49.47 -35.42
N CYS A 14 5.72 -48.91 -36.35
CA CYS A 14 5.45 -47.47 -36.44
C CYS A 14 4.34 -47.13 -35.43
N THR A 15 4.74 -46.63 -34.23
CA THR A 15 3.76 -46.06 -33.26
C THR A 15 3.42 -44.64 -33.69
N ALA A 16 2.24 -44.40 -34.20
CA ALA A 16 1.74 -43.06 -34.47
C ALA A 16 1.46 -42.35 -33.15
N ALA A 17 2.31 -41.40 -32.79
CA ALA A 17 2.08 -40.49 -31.70
C ALA A 17 0.93 -39.54 -32.04
N ARG A 18 -0.24 -39.76 -31.38
CA ARG A 18 -1.38 -38.86 -31.46
C ARG A 18 -1.00 -37.59 -30.68
N ALA A 19 -0.80 -36.47 -31.37
CA ALA A 19 -0.63 -35.16 -30.75
C ALA A 19 -1.93 -34.81 -30.01
N GLN A 20 -1.88 -34.79 -28.68
CA GLN A 20 -2.94 -34.21 -27.87
C GLN A 20 -2.91 -32.69 -28.03
N THR A 21 -3.84 -32.15 -28.78
CA THR A 21 -4.12 -30.72 -28.80
C THR A 21 -4.67 -30.30 -27.45
N SER A 22 -3.88 -29.56 -26.67
CA SER A 22 -4.39 -28.90 -25.47
C SER A 22 -5.56 -27.98 -25.84
N PRO A 23 -6.66 -27.99 -25.08
CA PRO A 23 -7.76 -27.06 -25.33
C PRO A 23 -7.27 -25.63 -25.22
N ALA A 24 -7.69 -24.77 -26.14
CA ALA A 24 -7.39 -23.35 -26.10
C ALA A 24 -7.84 -22.73 -24.77
N PRO A 25 -7.08 -21.81 -24.16
CA PRO A 25 -7.51 -21.15 -22.94
C PRO A 25 -8.85 -20.45 -23.18
N ALA A 26 -9.75 -20.61 -22.22
CA ALA A 26 -11.07 -19.96 -22.25
C ALA A 26 -10.86 -18.42 -22.40
N PRO A 27 -11.68 -17.73 -23.20
CA PRO A 27 -11.57 -16.29 -23.36
C PRO A 27 -11.70 -15.61 -22.00
N ALA A 28 -10.78 -14.69 -21.71
CA ALA A 28 -10.83 -13.87 -20.52
C ALA A 28 -12.22 -13.19 -20.44
N PRO A 29 -12.86 -13.10 -19.26
CA PRO A 29 -14.14 -12.44 -19.12
C PRO A 29 -14.03 -11.01 -19.65
N ALA A 30 -14.96 -10.63 -20.52
CA ALA A 30 -15.01 -9.31 -21.12
C ALA A 30 -14.93 -8.25 -20.02
N ALA A 31 -14.00 -7.32 -20.12
CA ALA A 31 -13.86 -6.22 -19.17
C ALA A 31 -15.19 -5.45 -19.15
N THR A 32 -15.95 -5.59 -18.07
CA THR A 32 -17.16 -4.83 -17.83
C THR A 32 -16.80 -3.34 -17.85
N GLN A 33 -17.48 -2.54 -18.68
CA GLN A 33 -17.26 -1.10 -18.67
C GLN A 33 -17.50 -0.55 -17.25
N PRO A 34 -16.62 0.34 -16.74
CA PRO A 34 -16.78 0.90 -15.41
C PRO A 34 -18.16 1.53 -15.25
N LYS A 35 -18.84 1.23 -14.14
CA LYS A 35 -20.12 1.84 -13.82
C LYS A 35 -19.96 3.37 -13.75
N PRO A 36 -20.78 4.17 -14.42
CA PRO A 36 -20.68 5.63 -14.34
C PRO A 36 -20.91 6.10 -12.91
N VAL A 37 -20.10 7.06 -12.48
CA VAL A 37 -20.20 7.68 -11.16
C VAL A 37 -21.44 8.56 -11.13
N PRO A 38 -22.32 8.46 -10.12
CA PRO A 38 -23.49 9.31 -10.02
C PRO A 38 -23.11 10.79 -9.86
N ALA A 39 -23.76 11.69 -10.62
CA ALA A 39 -23.47 13.13 -10.56
C ALA A 39 -23.69 13.75 -9.15
N TRP A 40 -24.55 13.15 -8.31
CA TRP A 40 -24.75 13.60 -6.94
C TRP A 40 -23.49 13.41 -6.07
N LEU A 41 -22.68 12.35 -6.34
CA LEU A 41 -21.47 12.08 -5.57
C LEU A 41 -20.47 13.22 -5.71
N ASP A 42 -20.20 13.66 -6.94
CA ASP A 42 -19.27 14.77 -7.19
C ASP A 42 -19.75 16.07 -6.52
N ARG A 43 -21.05 16.39 -6.64
CA ARG A 43 -21.61 17.55 -5.95
C ARG A 43 -21.43 17.51 -4.44
N ARG A 44 -21.68 16.35 -3.81
CA ARG A 44 -21.57 16.20 -2.36
C ARG A 44 -20.13 16.25 -1.89
N VAL A 45 -19.22 15.56 -2.58
CA VAL A 45 -17.78 15.60 -2.23
C VAL A 45 -17.22 17.01 -2.36
N ARG A 46 -17.57 17.74 -3.44
CA ARG A 46 -17.14 19.15 -3.61
C ARG A 46 -17.71 20.06 -2.52
N ALA A 47 -18.96 19.86 -2.10
CA ALA A 47 -19.55 20.64 -1.02
C ALA A 47 -18.83 20.39 0.32
N GLU A 48 -18.52 19.12 0.66
CA GLU A 48 -17.76 18.78 1.85
C GLU A 48 -16.34 19.34 1.81
N ALA A 49 -15.66 19.23 0.66
CA ALA A 49 -14.31 19.76 0.48
C ALA A 49 -14.27 21.29 0.58
N ALA A 50 -15.26 22.00 0.01
CA ALA A 50 -15.36 23.47 0.07
C ALA A 50 -15.63 24.00 1.49
N ALA A 51 -16.27 23.22 2.35
CA ALA A 51 -16.51 23.56 3.75
C ALA A 51 -15.29 23.32 4.66
N PHE A 52 -14.29 22.58 4.18
CA PHE A 52 -13.08 22.27 4.94
C PHE A 52 -12.07 23.43 4.85
N LYS A 53 -11.46 23.77 5.99
CA LYS A 53 -10.39 24.78 6.05
C LYS A 53 -9.04 24.11 5.82
N GLY A 54 -8.70 23.92 4.55
CA GLY A 54 -7.49 23.24 4.09
C GLY A 54 -7.70 22.64 2.71
N ASN A 55 -6.82 21.78 2.28
CA ASN A 55 -6.85 21.11 0.99
C ASN A 55 -7.29 19.65 1.13
N VAL A 56 -8.11 19.17 0.20
CA VAL A 56 -8.61 17.79 0.17
C VAL A 56 -8.25 17.15 -1.15
N TYR A 57 -7.70 15.95 -1.09
CA TYR A 57 -7.34 15.13 -2.25
C TYR A 57 -7.82 13.71 -2.01
N LEU A 58 -8.50 13.13 -3.00
CA LEU A 58 -9.10 11.81 -2.87
C LEU A 58 -9.08 11.05 -4.19
N TYR A 59 -8.72 9.77 -4.10
CA TYR A 59 -8.92 8.80 -5.17
C TYR A 59 -9.56 7.55 -4.58
N ALA A 60 -10.62 7.05 -5.24
CA ALA A 60 -11.29 5.83 -4.84
C ALA A 60 -11.69 4.99 -6.05
N LYS A 61 -11.64 3.66 -5.90
CA LYS A 61 -12.03 2.69 -6.93
C LYS A 61 -12.73 1.50 -6.30
N ASN A 62 -13.87 1.15 -6.84
CA ASN A 62 -14.50 -0.13 -6.51
C ASN A 62 -13.81 -1.23 -7.35
N LEU A 63 -13.11 -2.15 -6.68
CA LEU A 63 -12.30 -3.20 -7.31
C LEU A 63 -13.14 -4.28 -8.01
N ASP A 64 -14.42 -4.38 -7.67
CA ASP A 64 -15.33 -5.39 -8.21
C ASP A 64 -16.13 -4.87 -9.42
N THR A 65 -16.35 -3.55 -9.51
CA THR A 65 -17.11 -2.92 -10.61
C THR A 65 -16.23 -2.07 -11.54
N GLY A 66 -15.01 -1.73 -11.10
CA GLY A 66 -14.14 -0.81 -11.81
C GLY A 66 -14.55 0.68 -11.73
N ALA A 67 -15.65 1.03 -11.03
CA ALA A 67 -16.06 2.41 -10.86
C ALA A 67 -15.01 3.22 -10.09
N VAL A 68 -14.69 4.43 -10.60
CA VAL A 68 -13.63 5.29 -10.05
C VAL A 68 -14.21 6.65 -9.70
N TYR A 69 -13.85 7.20 -8.57
CA TYR A 69 -14.03 8.59 -8.23
C TYR A 69 -12.69 9.27 -7.96
N ASP A 70 -12.52 10.45 -8.51
CA ASP A 70 -11.28 11.20 -8.48
C ASP A 70 -11.55 12.67 -8.13
N PHE A 71 -10.87 13.15 -7.09
CA PHE A 71 -10.86 14.53 -6.66
C PHE A 71 -9.43 14.97 -6.33
N GLY A 72 -8.70 15.43 -7.35
CA GLY A 72 -7.29 15.78 -7.22
C GLY A 72 -6.39 14.56 -6.99
N GLY A 73 -6.76 13.40 -7.55
CA GLY A 73 -6.06 12.13 -7.33
C GLY A 73 -4.62 12.11 -7.84
N ASP A 74 -4.24 12.99 -8.76
CA ASP A 74 -2.88 13.09 -9.32
C ASP A 74 -2.05 14.23 -8.68
N GLU A 75 -2.62 14.98 -7.75
CA GLU A 75 -1.89 16.04 -7.06
C GLU A 75 -0.83 15.46 -6.10
N PRO A 76 0.41 15.98 -6.15
CA PRO A 76 1.44 15.56 -5.21
C PRO A 76 1.14 16.04 -3.80
N VAL A 77 1.01 15.08 -2.87
CA VAL A 77 0.67 15.33 -1.46
C VAL A 77 1.75 14.82 -0.51
N ARG A 78 1.78 15.38 0.70
CA ARG A 78 2.56 14.86 1.82
C ARG A 78 1.93 13.54 2.29
N THR A 79 2.77 12.56 2.60
CA THR A 79 2.29 11.23 2.99
C THR A 79 2.06 11.06 4.49
N ALA A 80 2.82 11.78 5.33
CA ALA A 80 2.99 11.35 6.71
C ALA A 80 3.30 9.84 6.78
N SER A 81 2.68 9.08 7.70
CA SER A 81 2.95 7.64 7.87
C SER A 81 2.36 6.72 6.80
N THR A 82 1.57 7.22 5.84
CA THR A 82 1.09 6.35 4.75
C THR A 82 2.22 5.87 3.83
N ILE A 83 3.37 6.58 3.78
CA ILE A 83 4.58 6.12 3.06
C ILE A 83 5.13 4.80 3.60
N LYS A 84 4.80 4.41 4.84
CA LYS A 84 5.22 3.14 5.44
C LYS A 84 4.73 1.92 4.65
N VAL A 85 3.68 2.07 3.82
CA VAL A 85 3.27 1.04 2.85
C VAL A 85 4.41 0.75 1.86
N ALA A 86 5.06 1.79 1.32
CA ALA A 86 6.19 1.60 0.41
C ALA A 86 7.41 0.96 1.12
N VAL A 87 7.66 1.34 2.38
CA VAL A 87 8.73 0.73 3.20
C VAL A 87 8.44 -0.75 3.46
N MET A 88 7.19 -1.10 3.79
CA MET A 88 6.74 -2.48 3.94
C MET A 88 6.97 -3.29 2.65
N VAL A 89 6.58 -2.76 1.51
CA VAL A 89 6.77 -3.42 0.20
C VAL A 89 8.24 -3.73 -0.05
N GLU A 90 9.16 -2.80 0.21
CA GLU A 90 10.60 -3.06 0.04
C GLU A 90 11.12 -4.12 1.02
N ALA A 91 10.67 -4.11 2.28
CA ALA A 91 11.06 -5.12 3.26
C ALA A 91 10.65 -6.53 2.80
N PHE A 92 9.40 -6.70 2.41
CA PHE A 92 8.87 -7.97 1.91
C PHE A 92 9.56 -8.42 0.61
N ALA A 93 9.79 -7.49 -0.32
CA ALA A 93 10.48 -7.79 -1.57
C ALA A 93 11.92 -8.28 -1.32
N ARG A 94 12.68 -7.61 -0.46
CA ARG A 94 14.05 -8.06 -0.12
C ARG A 94 14.10 -9.44 0.50
N VAL A 95 13.16 -9.74 1.37
CA VAL A 95 13.09 -11.08 1.97
C VAL A 95 12.75 -12.12 0.91
N ALA A 96 11.78 -11.87 0.04
CA ALA A 96 11.43 -12.76 -1.06
C ALA A 96 12.59 -12.96 -2.06
N GLU A 97 13.41 -11.93 -2.26
CA GLU A 97 14.62 -11.97 -3.12
C GLU A 97 15.86 -12.58 -2.41
N GLY A 98 15.75 -12.99 -1.16
CA GLY A 98 16.88 -13.51 -0.37
C GLY A 98 17.94 -12.46 0.02
N LYS A 99 17.64 -11.17 -0.13
CA LYS A 99 18.52 -10.03 0.21
C LYS A 99 18.41 -9.57 1.66
N ALA A 100 17.42 -10.07 2.39
CA ALA A 100 17.21 -9.90 3.81
C ALA A 100 16.49 -11.14 4.37
N ARG A 101 16.47 -11.30 5.69
CA ARG A 101 15.73 -12.36 6.37
C ARG A 101 14.81 -11.75 7.41
N TRP A 102 13.65 -12.33 7.60
CA TRP A 102 12.73 -11.90 8.66
C TRP A 102 13.37 -11.97 10.07
N SER A 103 14.34 -12.87 10.25
CA SER A 103 15.12 -13.04 11.48
C SER A 103 16.31 -12.09 11.62
N ASP A 104 16.58 -11.20 10.65
CA ASP A 104 17.66 -10.21 10.77
C ASP A 104 17.42 -9.34 12.01
N GLU A 105 18.45 -9.24 12.85
CA GLU A 105 18.38 -8.56 14.12
C GLU A 105 18.58 -7.05 13.97
N LEU A 106 17.65 -6.28 14.49
CA LEU A 106 17.71 -4.83 14.57
C LEU A 106 17.88 -4.42 16.03
N VAL A 107 18.86 -3.58 16.33
CA VAL A 107 19.15 -3.13 17.70
C VAL A 107 18.64 -1.70 17.89
N LEU A 108 17.76 -1.50 18.88
CA LEU A 108 17.26 -0.18 19.23
C LEU A 108 18.39 0.70 19.74
N SER A 109 18.63 1.82 19.07
CA SER A 109 19.61 2.82 19.43
C SER A 109 18.97 4.18 19.68
N LYS A 110 19.68 5.07 20.40
CA LYS A 110 19.27 6.47 20.56
C LYS A 110 19.08 7.17 19.22
N ALA A 111 19.90 6.85 18.22
CA ALA A 111 19.83 7.47 16.89
C ALA A 111 18.58 7.09 16.09
N ALA A 112 18.00 5.90 16.34
CA ALA A 112 16.77 5.46 15.70
C ALA A 112 15.52 5.99 16.43
N ARG A 113 15.64 6.35 17.70
CA ARG A 113 14.52 6.73 18.56
C ARG A 113 13.88 8.03 18.10
N TYR A 114 12.56 8.01 17.96
CA TYR A 114 11.78 9.19 17.62
C TYR A 114 10.38 9.13 18.26
N ALA A 115 10.00 10.24 18.86
CA ALA A 115 8.73 10.38 19.58
C ALA A 115 7.50 10.37 18.65
N GLY A 116 6.33 10.29 19.22
CA GLY A 116 5.03 10.28 18.57
C GLY A 116 4.40 8.89 18.56
N SER A 117 4.07 8.36 17.37
CA SER A 117 3.39 7.06 17.28
C SER A 117 4.31 5.90 17.64
N GLY A 118 3.74 4.89 18.31
CA GLY A 118 4.40 3.62 18.65
C GLY A 118 4.91 3.57 20.07
N VAL A 119 5.55 2.46 20.41
CA VAL A 119 5.97 2.13 21.78
C VAL A 119 7.49 2.02 21.95
N LEU A 120 8.25 1.84 20.88
CA LEU A 120 9.71 1.64 20.95
C LEU A 120 10.46 2.88 21.45
N GLN A 121 9.86 4.06 21.35
CA GLN A 121 10.42 5.30 21.92
C GLN A 121 10.65 5.20 23.44
N ASP A 122 9.86 4.38 24.13
CA ASP A 122 9.87 4.25 25.60
C ASP A 122 10.64 2.99 26.06
N MET A 123 11.16 2.18 25.13
CA MET A 123 11.89 0.96 25.46
C MET A 123 13.37 1.24 25.74
N THR A 124 14.04 0.30 26.40
CA THR A 124 15.46 0.41 26.77
C THR A 124 16.37 0.32 25.53
N ASP A 125 17.42 1.15 25.49
CA ASP A 125 18.47 1.04 24.46
C ASP A 125 19.10 -0.35 24.47
N GLY A 126 19.44 -0.86 23.31
CA GLY A 126 19.98 -2.22 23.15
C GLY A 126 18.90 -3.31 23.01
N LEU A 127 17.60 -2.96 23.12
CA LEU A 127 16.53 -3.91 22.80
C LEU A 127 16.73 -4.47 21.40
N ARG A 128 16.63 -5.79 21.28
CA ARG A 128 16.80 -6.52 20.01
C ARG A 128 15.43 -6.94 19.50
N LEU A 129 15.17 -6.64 18.23
CA LEU A 129 13.95 -6.99 17.49
C LEU A 129 14.36 -7.70 16.21
N THR A 130 13.50 -8.57 15.71
CA THR A 130 13.67 -9.06 14.34
C THR A 130 13.16 -8.01 13.34
N LEU A 131 13.63 -8.07 12.09
CA LEU A 131 13.08 -7.26 11.00
C LEU A 131 11.55 -7.44 10.90
N ARG A 132 11.04 -8.68 11.12
CA ARG A 132 9.60 -8.96 11.12
C ARG A 132 8.85 -8.19 12.20
N ASP A 133 9.39 -8.15 13.42
CA ASP A 133 8.77 -7.44 14.54
C ASP A 133 8.77 -5.93 14.31
N ALA A 134 9.89 -5.38 13.83
CA ALA A 134 9.99 -3.96 13.52
C ALA A 134 9.00 -3.55 12.41
N VAL A 135 8.90 -4.32 11.31
CA VAL A 135 7.91 -4.08 10.25
C VAL A 135 6.48 -4.21 10.78
N THR A 136 6.23 -5.16 11.68
CA THR A 136 4.92 -5.32 12.32
C THR A 136 4.55 -4.09 13.13
N LEU A 137 5.41 -3.60 14.01
CA LEU A 137 5.17 -2.38 14.80
C LEU A 137 5.02 -1.13 13.91
N MET A 138 5.87 -0.99 12.89
CA MET A 138 5.77 0.08 11.90
C MET A 138 4.38 0.16 11.27
N MET A 139 3.77 -0.98 10.96
CA MET A 139 2.49 -1.01 10.26
C MET A 139 1.29 -0.99 11.19
N THR A 140 1.31 -1.74 12.31
CA THR A 140 0.14 -1.93 13.17
C THR A 140 -0.15 -0.75 14.09
N VAL A 141 0.88 -0.17 14.68
CA VAL A 141 0.78 1.00 15.58
C VAL A 141 1.52 2.22 15.04
N SER A 142 1.92 2.15 13.77
CA SER A 142 2.64 3.23 13.10
C SER A 142 3.92 3.66 13.82
N ASP A 143 4.65 2.74 14.48
CA ASP A 143 5.80 3.04 15.31
C ASP A 143 6.90 3.78 14.52
N ASN A 144 7.24 4.99 14.98
CA ASN A 144 8.22 5.85 14.31
C ASN A 144 9.65 5.35 14.50
N THR A 145 9.95 4.83 15.67
CA THR A 145 11.28 4.27 15.98
C THR A 145 11.49 2.98 15.20
N ALA A 146 10.49 2.08 15.15
CA ALA A 146 10.53 0.90 14.29
C ALA A 146 10.73 1.27 12.81
N THR A 147 10.07 2.33 12.34
CA THR A 147 10.25 2.84 10.96
C THR A 147 11.70 3.22 10.70
N ASN A 148 12.33 3.94 11.63
CA ASN A 148 13.74 4.33 11.50
C ASN A 148 14.67 3.12 11.51
N MET A 149 14.45 2.15 12.40
CA MET A 149 15.23 0.91 12.42
C MET A 149 15.12 0.11 11.11
N VAL A 150 13.92 0.02 10.55
CA VAL A 150 13.69 -0.63 9.25
C VAL A 150 14.39 0.14 8.13
N LEU A 151 14.29 1.47 8.10
CA LEU A 151 14.94 2.30 7.08
C LEU A 151 16.47 2.31 7.20
N ASP A 152 17.01 2.18 8.41
CA ASP A 152 18.47 2.04 8.61
C ASP A 152 18.96 0.69 8.04
N HIS A 153 18.14 -0.36 8.07
CA HIS A 153 18.44 -1.67 7.48
C HIS A 153 18.25 -1.70 5.95
N LEU A 154 17.19 -1.05 5.41
CA LEU A 154 16.84 -1.11 3.99
C LEU A 154 17.42 0.02 3.14
N SER A 155 17.60 1.19 3.69
CA SER A 155 17.82 2.53 3.10
C SER A 155 16.59 3.14 2.40
N THR A 156 16.50 4.47 2.50
CA THR A 156 15.44 5.26 1.84
C THR A 156 15.53 5.21 0.31
N ASP A 157 16.74 5.18 -0.24
CA ASP A 157 16.95 5.09 -1.69
C ASP A 157 16.50 3.74 -2.25
N ALA A 158 16.64 2.64 -1.50
CA ALA A 158 16.16 1.34 -1.93
C ALA A 158 14.62 1.28 -1.99
N VAL A 159 13.94 1.87 -1.00
CA VAL A 159 12.48 2.03 -1.04
C VAL A 159 12.04 2.79 -2.29
N ASN A 160 12.73 3.90 -2.61
CA ASN A 160 12.43 4.70 -3.81
C ASN A 160 12.69 3.92 -5.11
N ALA A 161 13.79 3.16 -5.18
CA ALA A 161 14.09 2.31 -6.33
C ALA A 161 13.03 1.21 -6.53
N ARG A 162 12.50 0.64 -5.44
CA ARG A 162 11.40 -0.32 -5.50
C ARG A 162 10.13 0.32 -6.05
N MET A 163 9.76 1.49 -5.56
CA MET A 163 8.58 2.20 -6.07
C MET A 163 8.73 2.51 -7.56
N GLU A 164 9.90 2.96 -7.99
CA GLU A 164 10.22 3.21 -9.41
C GLU A 164 10.04 1.94 -10.25
N SER A 165 10.60 0.82 -9.81
CA SER A 165 10.52 -0.47 -10.52
C SER A 165 9.09 -1.00 -10.66
N LEU A 166 8.18 -0.62 -9.75
CA LEU A 166 6.76 -0.93 -9.79
C LEU A 166 5.94 0.09 -10.60
N GLY A 167 6.59 1.13 -11.16
CA GLY A 167 5.97 2.15 -11.99
C GLY A 167 5.41 3.36 -11.22
N PHE A 168 5.62 3.44 -9.90
CA PHE A 168 5.19 4.56 -9.07
C PHE A 168 6.24 5.68 -9.10
N LYS A 169 5.97 6.77 -9.81
CA LYS A 169 6.92 7.88 -10.02
C LYS A 169 6.80 8.99 -8.98
N GLN A 170 5.65 9.13 -8.35
CA GLN A 170 5.38 10.16 -7.35
C GLN A 170 5.55 9.67 -5.91
N THR A 171 5.44 8.36 -5.68
CA THR A 171 5.56 7.79 -4.34
C THR A 171 7.04 7.66 -3.97
N ARG A 172 7.52 8.57 -3.12
CA ARG A 172 8.93 8.70 -2.71
C ARG A 172 9.04 8.96 -1.22
N ILE A 173 9.91 8.23 -0.55
CA ILE A 173 10.35 8.57 0.79
C ILE A 173 11.52 9.54 0.72
N MET A 174 11.47 10.61 1.52
CA MET A 174 12.49 11.68 1.49
C MET A 174 13.58 11.47 2.53
N ARG A 175 13.22 10.98 3.72
CA ARG A 175 14.12 10.83 4.86
C ARG A 175 13.54 9.91 5.92
N ARG A 176 14.27 9.65 6.99
CA ARG A 176 13.73 9.01 8.20
C ARG A 176 12.74 9.92 8.93
N VAL A 177 11.95 9.33 9.80
CA VAL A 177 11.10 10.09 10.72
C VAL A 177 11.97 10.95 11.62
N GLY A 178 11.66 12.23 11.75
CA GLY A 178 12.44 13.19 12.55
C GLY A 178 13.68 13.74 11.86
N GLY A 179 14.16 13.12 10.79
CA GLY A 179 15.35 13.59 10.06
C GLY A 179 16.44 12.52 9.93
N GLY A 180 17.50 12.85 9.22
CA GLY A 180 18.56 11.91 8.84
C GLY A 180 18.12 10.87 7.79
N GLY A 181 19.03 10.04 7.32
CA GLY A 181 18.77 9.03 6.29
C GLY A 181 18.12 9.64 5.04
N VAL A 182 18.57 10.82 4.62
CA VAL A 182 17.96 11.57 3.51
C VAL A 182 18.25 10.85 2.20
N SER A 183 17.20 10.52 1.44
CA SER A 183 17.31 9.94 0.11
C SER A 183 17.80 10.97 -0.92
N ARG A 184 18.24 10.50 -2.10
CA ARG A 184 18.53 11.38 -3.25
C ARG A 184 17.37 12.30 -3.58
N GLU A 185 16.14 11.78 -3.56
CA GLU A 185 14.91 12.56 -3.75
C GLU A 185 14.71 13.62 -2.65
N GLY A 186 15.06 13.30 -1.40
CA GLY A 186 14.98 14.23 -0.28
C GLY A 186 16.03 15.34 -0.30
N GLN A 187 17.12 15.17 -1.07
CA GLN A 187 18.13 16.22 -1.27
C GLN A 187 17.67 17.30 -2.25
N VAL A 188 16.69 17.00 -3.10
CA VAL A 188 16.14 17.97 -4.05
C VAL A 188 15.34 19.04 -3.30
N GLU A 189 15.72 20.32 -3.47
CA GLU A 189 15.13 21.44 -2.71
C GLU A 189 13.60 21.49 -2.81
N ALA A 190 13.05 21.35 -4.02
CA ALA A 190 11.60 21.33 -4.26
C ALA A 190 10.85 20.23 -3.51
N ASN A 191 11.54 19.15 -3.12
CA ASN A 191 10.93 18.02 -2.42
C ASN A 191 10.94 18.18 -0.89
N LYS A 192 11.71 19.11 -0.33
CA LYS A 192 11.81 19.33 1.13
C LYS A 192 10.44 19.63 1.77
N ARG A 193 9.55 20.30 1.04
CA ARG A 193 8.19 20.62 1.49
C ARG A 193 7.35 19.36 1.84
N PHE A 194 7.69 18.21 1.28
CA PHE A 194 6.95 16.96 1.52
C PHE A 194 7.36 16.24 2.81
N GLY A 195 8.41 16.70 3.49
CA GLY A 195 8.82 16.18 4.79
C GLY A 195 9.27 14.73 4.76
N LEU A 196 8.46 13.80 5.28
CA LEU A 196 8.79 12.36 5.32
C LEU A 196 8.69 11.71 3.95
N GLY A 197 7.68 12.08 3.16
CA GLY A 197 7.47 11.48 1.84
C GLY A 197 6.40 12.19 1.02
N ARG A 198 6.46 11.94 -0.29
CA ARG A 198 5.54 12.41 -1.32
C ARG A 198 4.81 11.21 -1.96
N THR A 199 3.59 11.44 -2.38
CA THR A 199 2.80 10.52 -3.23
C THR A 199 1.72 11.29 -3.96
N THR A 200 0.91 10.61 -4.76
CA THR A 200 -0.42 11.08 -5.14
C THR A 200 -1.47 10.13 -4.57
N PRO A 201 -2.70 10.58 -4.28
CA PRO A 201 -3.77 9.67 -3.84
C PRO A 201 -3.97 8.50 -4.80
N ARG A 202 -3.90 8.74 -6.12
CA ARG A 202 -4.02 7.68 -7.14
C ARG A 202 -2.90 6.66 -7.04
N GLU A 203 -1.64 7.08 -6.95
CA GLU A 203 -0.52 6.13 -6.87
C GLU A 203 -0.59 5.29 -5.59
N LEU A 204 -0.91 5.93 -4.46
CA LEU A 204 -0.98 5.23 -3.18
C LEU A 204 -2.14 4.22 -3.14
N ALA A 205 -3.32 4.61 -3.67
CA ALA A 205 -4.46 3.69 -3.82
C ALA A 205 -4.13 2.55 -4.80
N THR A 206 -3.47 2.86 -5.93
CA THR A 206 -3.06 1.84 -6.91
C THR A 206 -2.06 0.85 -6.33
N LEU A 207 -1.14 1.28 -5.47
CA LEU A 207 -0.23 0.38 -4.76
C LEU A 207 -1.00 -0.61 -3.88
N VAL A 208 -1.98 -0.12 -3.12
CA VAL A 208 -2.82 -0.97 -2.27
C VAL A 208 -3.76 -1.86 -3.12
N GLU A 209 -4.30 -1.37 -4.25
CA GLU A 209 -5.03 -2.21 -5.22
C GLU A 209 -4.15 -3.36 -5.74
N LYS A 210 -2.91 -3.09 -6.13
CA LYS A 210 -1.97 -4.13 -6.59
C LYS A 210 -1.66 -5.15 -5.49
N LEU A 211 -1.52 -4.72 -4.25
CA LEU A 211 -1.39 -5.62 -3.09
C LEU A 211 -2.63 -6.51 -2.96
N GLU A 212 -3.84 -5.94 -2.99
CA GLU A 212 -5.10 -6.68 -2.88
C GLU A 212 -5.30 -7.67 -4.02
N ARG A 213 -4.76 -7.39 -5.21
CA ARG A 213 -4.81 -8.26 -6.38
C ARG A 213 -3.72 -9.34 -6.43
N GLY A 214 -2.76 -9.31 -5.49
CA GLY A 214 -1.63 -10.24 -5.51
C GLY A 214 -0.55 -9.89 -6.54
N GLU A 215 -0.47 -8.64 -6.98
CA GLU A 215 0.40 -8.19 -8.08
C GLU A 215 1.73 -7.58 -7.62
N VAL A 216 2.04 -7.62 -6.32
CA VAL A 216 3.28 -7.07 -5.76
C VAL A 216 4.13 -8.21 -5.19
N VAL A 217 5.32 -8.41 -5.73
CA VAL A 217 6.28 -9.49 -5.43
C VAL A 217 5.73 -10.87 -5.86
N SER A 218 4.77 -11.43 -5.12
CA SER A 218 3.99 -12.61 -5.47
C SER A 218 2.59 -12.53 -4.87
N PRO A 219 1.63 -13.38 -5.29
CA PRO A 219 0.30 -13.42 -4.68
C PRO A 219 0.34 -13.69 -3.18
N GLU A 220 1.19 -14.62 -2.72
CA GLU A 220 1.33 -15.01 -1.32
C GLU A 220 1.91 -13.85 -0.50
N VAL A 221 2.98 -13.22 -1.00
CA VAL A 221 3.64 -12.09 -0.34
C VAL A 221 2.72 -10.87 -0.28
N SER A 222 1.98 -10.60 -1.35
CA SER A 222 0.97 -9.54 -1.37
C SER A 222 -0.11 -9.77 -0.33
N LYS A 223 -0.58 -11.02 -0.21
CA LYS A 223 -1.57 -11.40 0.81
C LYS A 223 -1.04 -11.18 2.23
N GLU A 224 0.23 -11.54 2.51
CA GLU A 224 0.82 -11.28 3.83
C GLU A 224 0.87 -9.79 4.15
N MET A 225 1.19 -8.94 3.17
CA MET A 225 1.18 -7.48 3.34
C MET A 225 -0.23 -6.94 3.59
N ILE A 226 -1.25 -7.43 2.87
CA ILE A 226 -2.66 -7.10 3.13
C ILE A 226 -3.08 -7.56 4.53
N ASP A 227 -2.70 -8.77 4.96
CA ASP A 227 -3.03 -9.29 6.29
C ASP A 227 -2.34 -8.47 7.40
N LEU A 228 -1.17 -7.89 7.13
CA LEU A 228 -0.53 -6.94 8.04
C LEU A 228 -1.28 -5.61 8.08
N LEU A 229 -1.73 -5.07 6.95
CA LEU A 229 -2.56 -3.87 6.88
C LEU A 229 -3.91 -4.03 7.60
N LYS A 230 -4.49 -5.24 7.64
CA LYS A 230 -5.71 -5.53 8.40
C LYS A 230 -5.52 -5.41 9.92
N ARG A 231 -4.30 -5.46 10.40
CA ARG A 231 -3.95 -5.38 11.83
C ARG A 231 -3.68 -3.94 12.31
N GLU A 232 -3.73 -2.95 11.42
CA GLU A 232 -3.57 -1.54 11.79
C GLU A 232 -4.71 -1.10 12.71
N GLN A 233 -4.36 -0.38 13.80
CA GLN A 233 -5.26 -0.16 14.94
C GLN A 233 -6.07 1.15 14.87
N THR A 234 -5.92 1.95 13.82
CA THR A 234 -6.69 3.20 13.63
C THR A 234 -8.19 2.93 13.54
N THR A 235 -8.98 3.69 14.29
CA THR A 235 -10.45 3.58 14.36
C THR A 235 -11.17 4.87 14.00
N ASP A 236 -10.44 5.95 13.74
CA ASP A 236 -10.96 7.27 13.35
C ASP A 236 -10.82 7.55 11.84
N GLY A 237 -11.09 8.77 11.42
CA GLY A 237 -11.05 9.17 10.02
C GLY A 237 -12.00 8.33 9.16
N VAL A 238 -11.49 7.74 8.09
CA VAL A 238 -12.24 6.86 7.16
C VAL A 238 -13.02 5.77 7.90
N TRP A 239 -12.51 5.29 9.05
CA TRP A 239 -13.03 4.11 9.76
C TRP A 239 -14.02 4.46 10.88
N ARG A 240 -14.22 5.73 11.22
CA ARG A 240 -15.05 6.17 12.36
C ARG A 240 -16.45 5.55 12.36
N ASN A 241 -17.14 5.56 11.23
CA ASN A 241 -18.48 5.00 11.08
C ASN A 241 -18.50 3.60 10.46
N LEU A 242 -17.32 3.04 10.15
CA LEU A 242 -17.15 1.73 9.52
C LEU A 242 -16.58 0.68 10.49
N TRP A 243 -16.81 0.82 11.79
CA TRP A 243 -16.21 -0.01 12.84
C TRP A 243 -16.52 -1.51 12.74
N ARG A 244 -17.60 -1.91 12.04
CA ARG A 244 -17.96 -3.31 11.75
C ARG A 244 -17.52 -3.79 10.38
N VAL A 245 -16.96 -2.93 9.57
CA VAL A 245 -16.53 -3.26 8.21
C VAL A 245 -15.07 -3.71 8.24
N PRO A 246 -14.74 -4.91 7.76
CA PRO A 246 -13.35 -5.32 7.66
C PRO A 246 -12.55 -4.35 6.79
N LYS A 247 -11.29 -4.14 7.17
CA LYS A 247 -10.41 -3.16 6.53
C LYS A 247 -8.98 -3.69 6.40
N ALA A 248 -8.26 -3.20 5.40
CA ALA A 248 -6.81 -3.24 5.34
C ALA A 248 -6.34 -1.79 5.13
N THR A 249 -5.57 -1.21 6.05
CA THR A 249 -5.36 0.24 6.05
C THR A 249 -4.00 0.67 6.55
N LYS A 250 -3.60 1.90 6.19
CA LYS A 250 -2.55 2.67 6.83
C LYS A 250 -2.95 4.13 6.97
N SER A 251 -2.88 4.64 8.18
CA SER A 251 -3.12 6.04 8.51
C SER A 251 -1.84 6.86 8.52
N GLY A 252 -1.98 8.19 8.42
CA GLY A 252 -0.91 9.16 8.53
C GLY A 252 -1.39 10.48 9.14
N ALA A 253 -0.58 11.07 10.01
CA ALA A 253 -0.90 12.33 10.68
C ALA A 253 0.34 13.21 10.86
N LEU A 254 0.16 14.52 10.67
CA LEU A 254 1.06 15.60 11.07
C LEU A 254 0.20 16.71 11.68
N ASP A 255 0.80 17.78 12.21
CA ASP A 255 0.06 18.89 12.81
C ASP A 255 -1.04 19.41 11.89
N ALA A 256 -0.72 19.68 10.63
CA ALA A 256 -1.64 20.22 9.63
C ALA A 256 -2.19 19.18 8.64
N LEU A 257 -2.02 17.87 8.88
CA LEU A 257 -2.37 16.84 7.92
C LEU A 257 -2.98 15.60 8.56
N ARG A 258 -4.01 15.06 7.91
CA ARG A 258 -4.50 13.67 8.10
C ARG A 258 -4.56 12.99 6.74
N SER A 259 -4.07 11.75 6.68
CA SER A 259 -4.06 10.94 5.46
C SER A 259 -4.44 9.50 5.78
N ASN A 260 -5.10 8.84 4.86
CA ASN A 260 -5.44 7.42 4.98
C ASN A 260 -5.42 6.75 3.62
N VAL A 261 -4.98 5.50 3.59
CA VAL A 261 -5.10 4.63 2.41
C VAL A 261 -5.52 3.24 2.87
N GLY A 262 -6.36 2.57 2.09
CA GLY A 262 -6.74 1.19 2.42
C GLY A 262 -7.81 0.61 1.53
N VAL A 263 -8.19 -0.63 1.84
CA VAL A 263 -9.32 -1.35 1.24
C VAL A 263 -10.44 -1.44 2.27
N ILE A 264 -11.62 -1.02 1.87
CA ILE A 264 -12.88 -1.16 2.61
C ILE A 264 -13.56 -2.42 2.06
N TYR A 265 -13.73 -3.47 2.87
CA TYR A 265 -14.41 -4.71 2.47
C TYR A 265 -15.90 -4.63 2.79
N HIS A 266 -16.62 -3.82 2.01
CA HIS A 266 -18.05 -3.59 2.22
C HIS A 266 -18.91 -4.59 1.43
N THR A 267 -20.16 -4.84 1.87
CA THR A 267 -21.12 -5.68 1.15
C THR A 267 -21.46 -5.18 -0.26
N ARG A 268 -21.27 -3.87 -0.50
CA ARG A 268 -21.40 -3.22 -1.81
C ARG A 268 -20.15 -3.31 -2.69
N GLY A 269 -19.14 -4.05 -2.29
CA GLY A 269 -17.90 -4.25 -3.02
C GLY A 269 -16.66 -3.84 -2.25
N ARG A 270 -15.50 -4.30 -2.72
CA ARG A 270 -14.19 -3.91 -2.21
C ARG A 270 -13.83 -2.55 -2.79
N ILE A 271 -13.64 -1.56 -1.92
CA ILE A 271 -13.32 -0.20 -2.35
C ILE A 271 -11.92 0.15 -1.86
N VAL A 272 -10.98 0.39 -2.77
CA VAL A 272 -9.71 1.04 -2.43
C VAL A 272 -9.92 2.53 -2.38
N LEU A 273 -9.38 3.17 -1.34
CA LEU A 273 -9.50 4.60 -1.08
C LEU A 273 -8.17 5.16 -0.60
N ALA A 274 -7.73 6.27 -1.16
CA ALA A 274 -6.70 7.13 -0.59
C ALA A 274 -7.24 8.55 -0.46
N VAL A 275 -7.13 9.12 0.73
CA VAL A 275 -7.59 10.47 1.04
C VAL A 275 -6.53 11.21 1.85
N THR A 276 -6.27 12.46 1.48
CA THR A 276 -5.40 13.38 2.21
C THR A 276 -6.12 14.69 2.43
N CYS A 277 -6.22 15.11 3.69
CA CYS A 277 -6.64 16.45 4.12
C CYS A 277 -5.40 17.15 4.67
N ASP A 278 -4.98 18.24 4.03
CA ASP A 278 -3.73 18.93 4.30
C ASP A 278 -3.94 20.44 4.52
N ASP A 279 -2.92 21.11 5.02
CA ASP A 279 -2.89 22.55 5.28
C ASP A 279 -4.01 23.04 6.23
N MET A 280 -4.32 22.21 7.25
CA MET A 280 -5.19 22.65 8.35
C MET A 280 -4.54 23.83 9.09
N PRO A 281 -5.30 24.90 9.41
CA PRO A 281 -4.74 26.11 10.04
C PRO A 281 -4.27 25.88 11.47
N GLU A 282 -4.88 24.96 12.20
CA GLU A 282 -4.62 24.67 13.62
C GLU A 282 -4.32 23.20 13.84
N PRO A 283 -3.29 22.84 14.63
CA PRO A 283 -3.05 21.48 15.06
C PRO A 283 -4.19 20.99 15.98
N ASP A 284 -4.78 19.86 15.64
CA ASP A 284 -5.77 19.18 16.46
C ASP A 284 -5.48 17.67 16.46
N TRP A 285 -5.16 17.13 17.64
CA TRP A 285 -4.84 15.71 17.83
C TRP A 285 -5.96 14.92 18.48
N THR A 286 -7.13 15.53 18.59
CA THR A 286 -8.33 14.85 19.12
C THR A 286 -8.97 13.95 18.07
N PRO A 287 -9.77 12.95 18.48
CA PRO A 287 -10.57 12.15 17.55
C PRO A 287 -11.60 12.95 16.75
N ASP A 288 -11.93 14.16 17.20
CA ASP A 288 -12.88 15.07 16.53
C ASP A 288 -12.20 16.10 15.63
N ASN A 289 -10.92 15.89 15.29
CA ASN A 289 -10.20 16.68 14.31
C ASN A 289 -11.03 16.86 13.03
N PRO A 290 -11.18 18.09 12.49
CA PRO A 290 -12.03 18.38 11.34
C PRO A 290 -11.73 17.52 10.10
N ALA A 291 -10.46 17.19 9.86
CA ALA A 291 -10.09 16.31 8.74
C ALA A 291 -10.53 14.85 8.98
N LEU A 292 -10.44 14.35 10.22
CA LEU A 292 -10.92 12.99 10.55
C LEU A 292 -12.43 12.88 10.39
N LEU A 293 -13.17 13.91 10.82
CA LEU A 293 -14.62 13.98 10.62
C LEU A 293 -14.99 14.07 9.13
N LEU A 294 -14.25 14.87 8.35
CA LEU A 294 -14.45 14.96 6.91
C LEU A 294 -14.19 13.60 6.23
N MET A 295 -13.08 12.94 6.55
CA MET A 295 -12.74 11.63 5.99
C MET A 295 -13.83 10.58 6.25
N SER A 296 -14.45 10.61 7.43
CA SER A 296 -15.56 9.74 7.77
C SER A 296 -16.77 9.97 6.84
N ARG A 297 -17.18 11.23 6.63
CA ARG A 297 -18.28 11.56 5.71
C ARG A 297 -17.95 11.22 4.26
N LEU A 298 -16.69 11.48 3.83
CA LEU A 298 -16.25 11.13 2.47
C LEU A 298 -16.27 9.62 2.24
N SER A 299 -15.85 8.81 3.21
CA SER A 299 -15.88 7.35 3.06
C SER A 299 -17.30 6.81 2.86
N GLU A 300 -18.28 7.33 3.59
CA GLU A 300 -19.70 6.97 3.42
C GLU A 300 -20.22 7.37 2.02
N LEU A 301 -19.95 8.60 1.59
CA LEU A 301 -20.31 9.06 0.25
C LEU A 301 -19.70 8.18 -0.86
N ILE A 302 -18.44 7.79 -0.71
CA ILE A 302 -17.74 6.93 -1.66
C ILE A 302 -18.36 5.52 -1.69
N ILE A 303 -18.69 4.94 -0.53
CA ILE A 303 -19.36 3.64 -0.46
C ILE A 303 -20.73 3.71 -1.13
N ASP A 304 -21.49 4.76 -0.89
CA ASP A 304 -22.82 4.95 -1.48
C ASP A 304 -22.78 5.20 -2.99
N GLY A 305 -21.79 5.96 -3.45
CA GLY A 305 -21.65 6.34 -4.84
C GLY A 305 -20.99 5.30 -5.75
N LEU A 306 -20.00 4.56 -5.23
CA LEU A 306 -19.26 3.54 -5.99
C LEU A 306 -19.75 2.11 -5.72
N GLY A 307 -20.55 1.90 -4.69
CA GLY A 307 -21.10 0.58 -4.32
C GLY A 307 -22.02 -0.01 -5.39
N LYS A 308 -22.20 -1.33 -5.33
CA LYS A 308 -23.15 -2.08 -6.18
C LYS A 308 -24.58 -1.73 -5.84
#